data_31dcfc1cb2c540da11e9ad0bdb90ecf2
#
_entry.id   31dcfc1cb2c540da11e9ad0bdb90ecf2
#
_cell.length_a   1.000
_cell.length_b   1.000
_cell.length_c   1.000
_cell.angle_alpha   90.00
_cell.angle_beta   90.00
_cell.angle_gamma   90.00
#
_symmetry.space_group_name_H-M   'P 1'
#
loop_
_entity.id
_entity.type
_entity.pdbx_description
1 polymer ?
#
loop_
_entity_poly.entity_id
_entity_poly.type
_entity_poly.pdbx_seq_one_letter_code
_entity_poly.pdbx_strand_id
1 'polypeptide(L)'
;MNFKFKVEKNLLTASLLFSRKDPKNEKLIGLKNKMWNKHREAYDAFNGNYKWLFAGDYKVKLKNIAEKTEALLTETEKLPLYKKFYKETLKYRDWLENEWSQKKLEVAKHLIDIVKVELPSKDFEVLVIHPAVGGGCYLGDGKIFWGHSEDWDNYSLVYLIHEALHGYLGDNELTHALIELIADNELRIRLNKGREYFKCDGEEVGHDYLRSLEQKLLPTWKTYLKQETDKGNIFDLIKKHPFKAVKQG
;
A
#
# COMPACT_ATOMS: atom_id res chain seq x y z
N MET A 1 4.42 2.72 -15.97
CA MET A 1 4.48 2.71 -14.49
C MET A 1 5.91 2.51 -14.04
N ASN A 2 6.41 3.33 -13.09
CA ASN A 2 7.76 3.22 -12.57
C ASN A 2 7.76 3.54 -11.07
N PHE A 3 8.47 2.74 -10.24
CA PHE A 3 8.58 2.95 -8.80
C PHE A 3 9.96 3.50 -8.43
N LYS A 4 9.97 4.51 -7.55
CA LYS A 4 11.16 5.09 -6.92
C LYS A 4 11.06 4.87 -5.41
N PHE A 5 11.93 4.06 -4.86
CA PHE A 5 11.88 3.66 -3.46
C PHE A 5 12.71 4.58 -2.56
N LYS A 6 12.11 5.07 -1.48
CA LYS A 6 12.72 6.02 -0.55
C LYS A 6 12.37 5.67 0.90
N VAL A 7 13.32 5.79 1.79
CA VAL A 7 13.07 5.76 3.24
C VAL A 7 13.08 7.19 3.77
N GLU A 8 11.93 7.64 4.24
CA GLU A 8 11.75 8.95 4.85
C GLU A 8 11.75 8.80 6.38
N LYS A 9 12.70 9.46 7.07
CA LYS A 9 12.96 9.20 8.50
C LYS A 9 11.76 9.50 9.40
N ASN A 10 11.15 10.68 9.23
CA ASN A 10 10.02 11.06 10.07
C ASN A 10 8.83 10.14 9.89
N LEU A 11 8.59 9.69 8.65
CA LEU A 11 7.55 8.73 8.35
C LEU A 11 7.83 7.36 8.96
N LEU A 12 9.08 6.88 8.83
CA LEU A 12 9.48 5.63 9.47
C LEU A 12 9.30 5.73 10.99
N THR A 13 9.76 6.83 11.60
CA THR A 13 9.60 7.07 13.02
C THR A 13 8.13 7.02 13.42
N ALA A 14 7.28 7.74 12.71
CA ALA A 14 5.84 7.76 12.97
C ALA A 14 5.19 6.39 12.76
N SER A 15 5.55 5.68 11.70
CA SER A 15 5.00 4.33 11.44
C SER A 15 5.36 3.33 12.54
N LEU A 16 6.59 3.40 13.06
CA LEU A 16 7.04 2.57 14.17
C LEU A 16 6.30 2.91 15.48
N LEU A 17 5.98 4.18 15.71
CA LEU A 17 5.33 4.63 16.95
C LEU A 17 3.79 4.47 16.90
N PHE A 18 3.16 4.81 15.76
CA PHE A 18 1.70 5.03 15.68
C PHE A 18 0.96 3.95 14.88
N SER A 19 1.66 2.92 14.37
CA SER A 19 0.99 1.80 13.70
C SER A 19 -0.09 1.19 14.59
N ARG A 20 -1.31 1.05 14.03
CA ARG A 20 -2.45 0.44 14.73
C ARG A 20 -2.33 -1.08 14.82
N LYS A 21 -1.64 -1.71 13.87
CA LYS A 21 -1.38 -3.16 13.96
C LYS A 21 -0.52 -3.40 15.16
N ASP A 22 -1.00 -4.25 16.06
CA ASP A 22 -0.20 -4.69 17.22
C ASP A 22 0.89 -5.60 16.67
N PRO A 23 2.13 -5.11 16.58
CA PRO A 23 3.17 -5.92 15.97
C PRO A 23 3.47 -7.04 16.97
N LYS A 24 3.52 -8.27 16.49
CA LYS A 24 4.04 -9.43 17.24
C LYS A 24 5.50 -9.23 17.68
N ASN A 25 5.98 -7.99 17.67
CA ASN A 25 7.35 -7.60 17.98
C ASN A 25 7.40 -6.85 19.32
N GLU A 26 7.73 -7.58 20.40
CA GLU A 26 7.86 -7.04 21.75
C GLU A 26 8.80 -5.83 21.85
N LYS A 27 9.86 -5.78 21.01
CA LYS A 27 10.80 -4.65 20.98
C LYS A 27 10.12 -3.38 20.50
N LEU A 28 9.23 -3.50 19.53
CA LEU A 28 8.47 -2.37 19.02
C LEU A 28 7.44 -1.89 20.04
N ILE A 29 6.78 -2.81 20.75
CA ILE A 29 5.89 -2.48 21.86
C ILE A 29 6.67 -1.72 22.95
N GLY A 30 7.85 -2.19 23.31
CA GLY A 30 8.73 -1.52 24.28
C GLY A 30 9.13 -0.11 23.86
N LEU A 31 9.43 0.09 22.55
CA LEU A 31 9.71 1.41 21.99
C LEU A 31 8.50 2.35 22.10
N LYS A 32 7.32 1.88 21.68
CA LYS A 32 6.06 2.63 21.77
C LYS A 32 5.77 3.09 23.18
N ASN A 33 5.79 2.16 24.14
CA ASN A 33 5.52 2.44 25.56
C ASN A 33 6.52 3.46 26.14
N LYS A 34 7.80 3.33 25.83
CA LYS A 34 8.85 4.27 26.28
C LYS A 34 8.58 5.68 25.77
N MET A 35 8.26 5.83 24.47
CA MET A 35 8.03 7.15 23.88
C MET A 35 6.69 7.73 24.33
N TRP A 36 5.65 6.93 24.47
CA TRP A 36 4.37 7.36 25.00
C TRP A 36 4.50 7.90 26.44
N ASN A 37 5.19 7.19 27.34
CA ASN A 37 5.39 7.64 28.70
C ASN A 37 6.14 8.96 28.79
N LYS A 38 7.09 9.22 27.87
CA LYS A 38 7.94 10.41 27.90
C LYS A 38 7.35 11.60 27.15
N HIS A 39 6.62 11.36 26.08
CA HIS A 39 6.15 12.37 25.12
C HIS A 39 4.63 12.27 24.91
N ARG A 40 3.88 11.93 25.94
CA ARG A 40 2.46 11.58 25.83
C ARG A 40 1.64 12.57 25.01
N GLU A 41 1.79 13.87 25.24
CA GLU A 41 1.00 14.91 24.57
C GLU A 41 1.27 14.94 23.06
N ALA A 42 2.54 14.89 22.64
CA ALA A 42 2.91 14.83 21.23
C ALA A 42 2.49 13.49 20.60
N TYR A 43 2.63 12.41 21.36
CA TYR A 43 2.26 11.07 20.92
C TYR A 43 0.75 10.99 20.66
N ASP A 44 -0.07 11.46 21.58
CA ASP A 44 -1.54 11.43 21.45
C ASP A 44 -2.00 12.33 20.29
N ALA A 45 -1.35 13.47 20.05
CA ALA A 45 -1.68 14.35 18.93
C ALA A 45 -1.40 13.71 17.56
N PHE A 46 -0.37 12.89 17.46
CA PHE A 46 -0.07 12.14 16.22
C PHE A 46 -0.87 10.86 16.06
N ASN A 47 -1.42 10.33 17.14
CA ASN A 47 -2.07 9.03 17.10
C ASN A 47 -3.21 9.01 16.07
N GLY A 48 -3.09 8.17 15.06
CA GLY A 48 -4.02 8.08 13.94
C GLY A 48 -3.88 9.18 12.87
N ASN A 49 -2.97 10.15 13.06
CA ASN A 49 -2.80 11.32 12.18
C ASN A 49 -1.39 11.41 11.53
N TYR A 50 -0.59 10.35 11.59
CA TYR A 50 0.77 10.36 11.04
C TYR A 50 0.82 10.64 9.53
N LYS A 51 -0.31 10.54 8.81
CA LYS A 51 -0.42 10.97 7.41
C LYS A 51 -0.03 12.44 7.19
N TRP A 52 -0.15 13.30 8.19
CA TRP A 52 0.28 14.69 8.11
C TRP A 52 1.80 14.86 7.85
N LEU A 53 2.60 13.84 8.17
CA LEU A 53 4.03 13.84 7.87
C LEU A 53 4.32 13.81 6.38
N PHE A 54 3.46 13.19 5.58
CA PHE A 54 3.66 13.10 4.13
C PHE A 54 3.52 14.45 3.42
N ALA A 55 2.62 15.29 3.93
CA ALA A 55 2.36 16.61 3.35
C ALA A 55 3.22 17.71 3.98
N GLY A 56 4.05 17.40 4.97
CA GLY A 56 4.73 18.40 5.78
C GLY A 56 3.80 19.24 6.66
N ASP A 57 2.51 18.88 6.71
CA ASP A 57 1.45 19.68 7.34
C ASP A 57 1.49 19.63 8.87
N TYR A 58 2.21 18.69 9.48
CA TYR A 58 2.17 18.51 10.94
C TYR A 58 2.63 19.77 11.68
N LYS A 59 3.60 20.53 11.15
CA LYS A 59 4.06 21.79 11.76
C LYS A 59 2.97 22.86 11.76
N VAL A 60 2.08 22.85 10.77
CA VAL A 60 0.94 23.76 10.67
C VAL A 60 -0.22 23.29 11.55
N LYS A 61 -0.61 22.04 11.42
CA LYS A 61 -1.76 21.47 12.14
C LYS A 61 -1.53 21.26 13.63
N LEU A 62 -0.26 21.04 14.01
CA LEU A 62 0.15 20.82 15.40
C LEU A 62 0.97 22.02 15.95
N LYS A 63 0.71 23.24 15.46
CA LYS A 63 1.49 24.43 15.76
C LYS A 63 1.77 24.60 17.27
N ASN A 64 0.80 24.35 18.13
CA ASN A 64 0.93 24.53 19.58
C ASN A 64 1.83 23.46 20.25
N ILE A 65 2.09 22.35 19.57
CA ILE A 65 2.91 21.25 20.09
C ILE A 65 4.00 20.85 19.10
N ALA A 66 4.27 21.69 18.09
CA ALA A 66 5.24 21.35 17.03
C ALA A 66 6.64 21.05 17.61
N GLU A 67 7.11 21.81 18.59
CA GLU A 67 8.39 21.58 19.25
C GLU A 67 8.41 20.27 20.03
N LYS A 68 7.33 19.91 20.74
CA LYS A 68 7.19 18.65 21.46
C LYS A 68 7.17 17.45 20.49
N THR A 69 6.54 17.65 19.35
CA THR A 69 6.48 16.66 18.26
C THR A 69 7.86 16.44 17.65
N GLU A 70 8.58 17.51 17.37
CA GLU A 70 9.95 17.44 16.86
C GLU A 70 10.89 16.77 17.87
N ALA A 71 10.72 17.05 19.16
CA ALA A 71 11.45 16.37 20.24
C ALA A 71 11.18 14.88 20.28
N LEU A 72 9.91 14.46 20.15
CA LEU A 72 9.50 13.04 20.08
C LEU A 72 10.19 12.31 18.91
N LEU A 73 10.11 12.86 17.71
CA LEU A 73 10.73 12.28 16.52
C LEU A 73 12.25 12.19 16.65
N THR A 74 12.88 13.32 16.98
CA THR A 74 14.34 13.41 17.12
C THR A 74 14.88 12.48 18.22
N GLU A 75 14.19 12.38 19.34
CA GLU A 75 14.62 11.50 20.42
C GLU A 75 14.48 10.03 20.06
N THR A 76 13.37 9.67 19.40
CA THR A 76 13.17 8.31 18.90
C THR A 76 14.30 7.89 17.95
N GLU A 77 14.69 8.76 17.02
CA GLU A 77 15.76 8.50 16.06
C GLU A 77 17.14 8.28 16.67
N LYS A 78 17.40 8.83 17.85
CA LYS A 78 18.67 8.63 18.57
C LYS A 78 18.78 7.26 19.21
N LEU A 79 17.67 6.55 19.42
CA LEU A 79 17.65 5.26 20.10
C LEU A 79 18.37 4.16 19.29
N PRO A 80 19.17 3.30 19.96
CA PRO A 80 19.80 2.17 19.27
C PRO A 80 18.82 1.26 18.55
N LEU A 81 17.65 1.05 19.15
CA LEU A 81 16.57 0.23 18.55
C LEU A 81 16.02 0.85 17.26
N TYR A 82 15.80 2.17 17.23
CA TYR A 82 15.41 2.86 15.99
C TYR A 82 16.48 2.71 14.91
N LYS A 83 17.75 2.92 15.26
CA LYS A 83 18.87 2.76 14.32
C LYS A 83 18.92 1.36 13.71
N LYS A 84 18.56 0.34 14.50
CA LYS A 84 18.44 -1.03 14.00
C LYS A 84 17.30 -1.14 12.99
N PHE A 85 16.08 -0.71 13.34
CA PHE A 85 14.93 -0.71 12.42
C PHE A 85 15.20 0.11 11.14
N TYR A 86 15.85 1.25 11.27
CA TYR A 86 16.24 2.05 10.11
C TYR A 86 17.15 1.29 9.14
N LYS A 87 18.18 0.60 9.66
CA LYS A 87 19.07 -0.24 8.84
C LYS A 87 18.33 -1.40 8.18
N GLU A 88 17.42 -2.04 8.90
CA GLU A 88 16.59 -3.13 8.38
C GLU A 88 15.64 -2.62 7.28
N THR A 89 15.06 -1.43 7.45
CA THR A 89 14.23 -0.77 6.44
C THR A 89 15.02 -0.40 5.18
N LEU A 90 16.26 0.06 5.31
CA LEU A 90 17.12 0.32 4.14
C LEU A 90 17.38 -0.96 3.34
N LYS A 91 17.68 -2.07 4.02
CA LYS A 91 17.86 -3.36 3.34
C LYS A 91 16.59 -3.84 2.65
N TYR A 92 15.44 -3.62 3.29
CA TYR A 92 14.14 -3.96 2.72
C TYR A 92 13.83 -3.07 1.49
N ARG A 93 14.13 -1.77 1.55
CA ARG A 93 14.04 -0.86 0.40
C ARG A 93 14.89 -1.36 -0.78
N ASP A 94 16.15 -1.71 -0.53
CA ASP A 94 17.07 -2.18 -1.56
C ASP A 94 16.58 -3.50 -2.19
N TRP A 95 16.00 -4.38 -1.37
CA TRP A 95 15.36 -5.60 -1.83
C TRP A 95 14.15 -5.31 -2.72
N LEU A 96 13.23 -4.43 -2.32
CA LEU A 96 12.07 -4.01 -3.12
C LEU A 96 12.49 -3.43 -4.48
N GLU A 97 13.51 -2.58 -4.49
CA GLU A 97 14.04 -1.97 -5.71
C GLU A 97 14.61 -3.02 -6.66
N ASN A 98 15.33 -4.01 -6.12
CA ASN A 98 15.85 -5.12 -6.88
C ASN A 98 14.73 -6.01 -7.46
N GLU A 99 13.74 -6.41 -6.65
CA GLU A 99 12.58 -7.19 -7.08
C GLU A 99 11.83 -6.48 -8.22
N TRP A 100 11.55 -5.18 -8.05
CA TRP A 100 10.92 -4.38 -9.10
C TRP A 100 11.77 -4.33 -10.37
N SER A 101 13.06 -4.06 -10.24
CA SER A 101 13.99 -4.00 -11.38
C SER A 101 13.99 -5.27 -12.20
N GLN A 102 13.94 -6.44 -11.56
CA GLN A 102 13.94 -7.74 -12.22
C GLN A 102 12.60 -8.07 -12.89
N LYS A 103 11.47 -7.69 -12.28
CA LYS A 103 10.14 -8.18 -12.69
C LYS A 103 9.29 -7.15 -13.42
N LYS A 104 9.71 -5.88 -13.48
CA LYS A 104 8.91 -4.78 -14.08
C LYS A 104 8.41 -5.05 -15.50
N LEU A 105 9.20 -5.71 -16.34
CA LEU A 105 8.80 -6.02 -17.72
C LEU A 105 7.75 -7.13 -17.79
N GLU A 106 7.89 -8.16 -16.95
CA GLU A 106 6.91 -9.23 -16.82
C GLU A 106 5.59 -8.70 -16.27
N VAL A 107 5.64 -7.89 -15.21
CA VAL A 107 4.47 -7.21 -14.63
C VAL A 107 3.78 -6.33 -15.66
N ALA A 108 4.53 -5.50 -16.39
CA ALA A 108 3.98 -4.62 -17.41
C ALA A 108 3.26 -5.41 -18.51
N LYS A 109 3.85 -6.50 -18.99
CA LYS A 109 3.25 -7.39 -19.98
C LYS A 109 1.93 -7.98 -19.48
N HIS A 110 1.91 -8.51 -18.26
CA HIS A 110 0.69 -9.05 -17.67
C HIS A 110 -0.38 -7.98 -17.47
N LEU A 111 0.00 -6.79 -16.98
CA LEU A 111 -0.96 -5.70 -16.81
C LEU A 111 -1.59 -5.28 -18.13
N ILE A 112 -0.81 -5.08 -19.20
CA ILE A 112 -1.35 -4.72 -20.50
C ILE A 112 -2.36 -5.77 -20.97
N ASP A 113 -2.05 -7.05 -20.83
CA ASP A 113 -2.95 -8.13 -21.19
C ASP A 113 -4.23 -8.18 -20.34
N ILE A 114 -4.13 -7.86 -19.03
CA ILE A 114 -5.25 -7.83 -18.11
C ILE A 114 -6.13 -6.61 -18.36
N VAL A 115 -5.56 -5.40 -18.41
CA VAL A 115 -6.33 -4.15 -18.53
C VAL A 115 -6.65 -3.77 -19.99
N LYS A 116 -6.05 -4.48 -20.96
CA LYS A 116 -6.26 -4.35 -22.43
C LYS A 116 -5.96 -2.96 -22.97
N VAL A 117 -5.08 -2.24 -22.30
CA VAL A 117 -4.58 -0.93 -22.72
C VAL A 117 -3.23 -0.67 -22.09
N GLU A 118 -2.35 0.03 -22.77
CA GLU A 118 -1.14 0.53 -22.15
C GLU A 118 -1.48 1.70 -21.21
N LEU A 119 -1.19 1.54 -19.92
CA LEU A 119 -1.40 2.61 -18.96
C LEU A 119 -0.40 3.73 -19.20
N PRO A 120 -0.80 5.01 -19.11
CA PRO A 120 0.11 6.15 -19.27
C PRO A 120 1.33 6.02 -18.36
N SER A 121 2.51 6.46 -18.85
CA SER A 121 3.69 6.48 -18.03
C SER A 121 3.48 7.38 -16.81
N LYS A 122 3.70 6.82 -15.61
CA LYS A 122 3.58 7.54 -14.34
C LYS A 122 4.63 7.04 -13.37
N ASP A 123 5.31 7.99 -12.72
CA ASP A 123 6.23 7.71 -11.62
C ASP A 123 5.46 7.65 -10.30
N PHE A 124 5.80 6.68 -9.46
CA PHE A 124 5.30 6.54 -8.10
C PHE A 124 6.49 6.59 -7.12
N GLU A 125 6.40 7.46 -6.14
CA GLU A 125 7.32 7.47 -5.01
C GLU A 125 6.82 6.50 -3.94
N VAL A 126 7.57 5.42 -3.71
CA VAL A 126 7.27 4.45 -2.67
C VAL A 126 8.04 4.82 -1.40
N LEU A 127 7.31 5.29 -0.41
CA LEU A 127 7.81 5.64 0.91
C LEU A 127 7.87 4.36 1.76
N VAL A 128 9.07 3.79 1.83
CA VAL A 128 9.29 2.48 2.46
C VAL A 128 9.33 2.63 3.98
N ILE A 129 8.51 1.86 4.68
CA ILE A 129 8.51 1.70 6.13
C ILE A 129 8.99 0.29 6.50
N HIS A 130 9.19 0.04 7.80
CA HIS A 130 9.67 -1.25 8.25
C HIS A 130 8.63 -2.36 8.04
N PRO A 131 9.00 -3.52 7.46
CA PRO A 131 8.04 -4.58 7.12
C PRO A 131 7.27 -5.14 8.34
N ALA A 132 7.86 -5.11 9.54
CA ALA A 132 7.18 -5.53 10.77
C ALA A 132 6.02 -4.60 11.18
N VAL A 133 5.90 -3.41 10.60
CA VAL A 133 4.76 -2.51 10.83
C VAL A 133 3.51 -3.03 10.14
N GLY A 134 3.66 -3.63 8.97
CA GLY A 134 2.61 -4.25 8.19
C GLY A 134 1.57 -3.27 7.65
N GLY A 135 1.70 -2.86 6.40
CA GLY A 135 0.70 -2.03 5.73
C GLY A 135 1.20 -1.35 4.47
N GLY A 136 0.25 -0.95 3.65
CA GLY A 136 0.44 -0.16 2.45
C GLY A 136 -0.77 0.73 2.23
N CYS A 137 -0.61 1.79 1.46
CA CYS A 137 -1.70 2.67 1.08
C CYS A 137 -1.25 3.65 -0.01
N TYR A 138 -2.09 3.85 -1.02
CA TYR A 138 -1.94 4.97 -1.93
C TYR A 138 -2.31 6.28 -1.22
N LEU A 139 -1.43 7.27 -1.28
CA LEU A 139 -1.58 8.54 -0.55
C LEU A 139 -2.09 9.70 -1.43
N GLY A 140 -2.27 9.44 -2.73
CA GLY A 140 -2.49 10.49 -3.71
C GLY A 140 -1.18 10.97 -4.35
N ASP A 141 -1.31 11.74 -5.43
CA ASP A 141 -0.20 12.42 -6.12
C ASP A 141 1.00 11.51 -6.47
N GLY A 142 0.74 10.24 -6.77
CA GLY A 142 1.78 9.27 -7.10
C GLY A 142 2.63 8.83 -5.91
N LYS A 143 2.15 8.99 -4.69
CA LYS A 143 2.83 8.51 -3.48
C LYS A 143 2.16 7.27 -2.92
N ILE A 144 2.98 6.30 -2.56
CA ILE A 144 2.56 5.06 -1.90
C ILE A 144 3.41 4.91 -0.64
N PHE A 145 2.82 4.61 0.51
CA PHE A 145 3.61 4.10 1.60
C PHE A 145 3.50 2.57 1.66
N TRP A 146 4.62 1.89 1.94
CA TRP A 146 4.66 0.44 1.91
C TRP A 146 5.64 -0.15 2.92
N GLY A 147 5.21 -1.20 3.63
CA GLY A 147 6.06 -2.03 4.48
C GLY A 147 5.29 -3.25 4.97
N HIS A 148 5.58 -4.41 4.39
CA HIS A 148 4.96 -5.67 4.76
C HIS A 148 5.95 -6.82 4.55
N SER A 149 5.86 -7.87 5.37
CA SER A 149 6.54 -9.13 5.10
C SER A 149 5.95 -9.81 3.87
N GLU A 150 6.76 -10.63 3.19
CA GLU A 150 6.25 -11.46 2.11
C GLU A 150 5.47 -12.65 2.69
N ASP A 151 4.16 -12.63 2.57
CA ASP A 151 3.30 -13.73 3.03
C ASP A 151 3.20 -14.84 1.98
N TRP A 152 3.43 -14.50 0.71
CA TRP A 152 3.55 -15.38 -0.44
C TRP A 152 4.44 -14.76 -1.52
N ASP A 153 4.84 -15.53 -2.52
CA ASP A 153 5.74 -15.08 -3.60
C ASP A 153 5.18 -13.85 -4.33
N ASN A 154 6.01 -12.81 -4.49
CA ASN A 154 5.64 -11.54 -5.12
C ASN A 154 4.58 -10.70 -4.38
N TYR A 155 4.34 -10.95 -3.09
CA TYR A 155 3.35 -10.24 -2.28
C TYR A 155 3.50 -8.72 -2.41
N SER A 156 4.67 -8.18 -2.08
CA SER A 156 4.92 -6.75 -2.15
C SER A 156 4.76 -6.18 -3.55
N LEU A 157 5.16 -6.91 -4.60
CA LEU A 157 5.00 -6.43 -5.97
C LEU A 157 3.52 -6.33 -6.37
N VAL A 158 2.72 -7.33 -6.05
CA VAL A 158 1.29 -7.35 -6.34
C VAL A 158 0.58 -6.17 -5.66
N TYR A 159 0.85 -5.97 -4.36
CA TYR A 159 0.21 -4.88 -3.62
C TYR A 159 0.75 -3.50 -3.98
N LEU A 160 2.01 -3.35 -4.37
CA LEU A 160 2.50 -2.09 -4.94
C LEU A 160 1.79 -1.73 -6.26
N ILE A 161 1.47 -2.74 -7.08
CA ILE A 161 0.66 -2.55 -8.28
C ILE A 161 -0.78 -2.20 -7.90
N HIS A 162 -1.37 -2.87 -6.91
CA HIS A 162 -2.68 -2.54 -6.37
C HIS A 162 -2.75 -1.05 -5.99
N GLU A 163 -1.83 -0.59 -5.15
CA GLU A 163 -1.77 0.81 -4.72
C GLU A 163 -1.54 1.79 -5.88
N ALA A 164 -0.71 1.42 -6.85
CA ALA A 164 -0.47 2.26 -8.02
C ALA A 164 -1.71 2.36 -8.92
N LEU A 165 -2.52 1.30 -9.04
CA LEU A 165 -3.74 1.29 -9.83
C LEU A 165 -4.79 2.28 -9.30
N HIS A 166 -4.83 2.57 -8.00
CA HIS A 166 -5.62 3.68 -7.46
C HIS A 166 -5.31 5.03 -8.14
N GLY A 167 -4.04 5.24 -8.50
CA GLY A 167 -3.60 6.43 -9.23
C GLY A 167 -4.09 6.53 -10.69
N TYR A 168 -4.60 5.43 -11.27
CA TYR A 168 -5.14 5.38 -12.63
C TYR A 168 -6.66 5.23 -12.68
N LEU A 169 -7.22 4.41 -11.79
CA LEU A 169 -8.64 4.02 -11.84
C LEU A 169 -9.50 4.78 -10.84
N GLY A 170 -8.88 5.45 -9.87
CA GLY A 170 -9.58 6.14 -8.76
C GLY A 170 -9.83 5.24 -7.55
N ASP A 171 -10.58 5.77 -6.57
CA ASP A 171 -10.70 5.19 -5.23
C ASP A 171 -12.17 5.14 -4.75
N ASN A 172 -13.06 4.57 -5.58
CA ASN A 172 -14.42 4.22 -5.16
C ASN A 172 -14.55 2.70 -5.04
N GLU A 173 -15.59 2.21 -4.38
CA GLU A 173 -15.79 0.78 -4.11
C GLU A 173 -15.72 -0.09 -5.38
N LEU A 174 -16.32 0.36 -6.49
CA LEU A 174 -16.28 -0.37 -7.76
C LEU A 174 -14.86 -0.45 -8.31
N THR A 175 -14.17 0.69 -8.39
CA THR A 175 -12.80 0.72 -8.91
C THR A 175 -11.85 -0.05 -7.99
N HIS A 176 -12.05 0.01 -6.68
CA HIS A 176 -11.26 -0.76 -5.73
C HIS A 176 -11.48 -2.27 -5.89
N ALA A 177 -12.73 -2.74 -6.00
CA ALA A 177 -13.03 -4.15 -6.28
C ALA A 177 -12.43 -4.61 -7.63
N LEU A 178 -12.42 -3.76 -8.65
CA LEU A 178 -11.74 -4.06 -9.92
C LEU A 178 -10.22 -4.09 -9.77
N ILE A 179 -9.63 -3.21 -8.97
CA ILE A 179 -8.19 -3.22 -8.65
C ILE A 179 -7.82 -4.55 -7.99
N GLU A 180 -8.62 -5.04 -7.03
CA GLU A 180 -8.40 -6.36 -6.42
C GLU A 180 -8.53 -7.51 -7.43
N LEU A 181 -9.50 -7.45 -8.34
CA LEU A 181 -9.60 -8.45 -9.42
C LEU A 181 -8.40 -8.39 -10.37
N ILE A 182 -7.87 -7.20 -10.66
CA ILE A 182 -6.69 -7.01 -11.52
C ILE A 182 -5.41 -7.47 -10.82
N ALA A 183 -5.10 -6.89 -9.66
CA ALA A 183 -3.82 -7.06 -8.98
C ALA A 183 -3.83 -8.29 -8.07
N ASP A 184 -4.70 -8.30 -7.07
CA ASP A 184 -4.67 -9.29 -5.99
C ASP A 184 -5.11 -10.68 -6.47
N ASN A 185 -5.88 -10.73 -7.55
CA ASN A 185 -6.34 -11.96 -8.17
C ASN A 185 -5.56 -12.27 -9.45
N GLU A 186 -5.85 -11.60 -10.57
CA GLU A 186 -5.36 -12.01 -11.89
C GLU A 186 -3.83 -11.86 -12.04
N LEU A 187 -3.26 -10.72 -11.65
CA LEU A 187 -1.81 -10.51 -11.73
C LEU A 187 -1.07 -11.47 -10.79
N ARG A 188 -1.52 -11.63 -9.54
CA ARG A 188 -0.97 -12.59 -8.59
C ARG A 188 -0.98 -14.01 -9.15
N ILE A 189 -2.11 -14.44 -9.72
CA ILE A 189 -2.26 -15.77 -10.32
C ILE A 189 -1.24 -15.99 -11.44
N ARG A 190 -1.03 -14.98 -12.29
CA ARG A 190 -0.08 -15.07 -13.41
C ARG A 190 1.37 -15.09 -12.95
N LEU A 191 1.75 -14.24 -12.00
CA LEU A 191 3.11 -14.18 -11.47
C LEU A 191 3.49 -15.45 -10.69
N ASN A 192 2.55 -16.00 -9.91
CA ASN A 192 2.81 -17.12 -9.01
C ASN A 192 2.36 -18.47 -9.59
N LYS A 193 1.87 -18.47 -10.85
CA LYS A 193 1.30 -19.67 -11.49
C LYS A 193 0.20 -20.34 -10.65
N GLY A 194 -0.51 -19.51 -9.86
CA GLY A 194 -1.65 -19.93 -9.05
C GLY A 194 -2.90 -20.19 -9.90
N ARG A 195 -3.98 -20.64 -9.25
CA ARG A 195 -5.25 -20.94 -9.95
C ARG A 195 -6.49 -20.39 -9.24
N GLU A 196 -6.35 -20.00 -7.98
CA GLU A 196 -7.51 -19.64 -7.16
C GLU A 196 -7.66 -18.11 -7.06
N TYR A 197 -8.89 -17.65 -7.34
CA TYR A 197 -9.32 -16.30 -6.99
C TYR A 197 -9.58 -16.24 -5.49
N PHE A 198 -9.29 -15.09 -4.89
CA PHE A 198 -9.59 -14.74 -3.50
C PHE A 198 -8.77 -15.50 -2.44
N LYS A 199 -7.91 -16.43 -2.84
CA LYS A 199 -7.07 -17.21 -1.92
C LYS A 199 -5.66 -17.38 -2.46
N CYS A 200 -4.70 -17.45 -1.54
CA CYS A 200 -3.33 -17.83 -1.80
C CYS A 200 -2.86 -18.72 -0.64
N ASP A 201 -2.43 -19.94 -0.94
CA ASP A 201 -1.95 -20.91 0.05
C ASP A 201 -2.94 -21.15 1.23
N GLY A 202 -4.25 -21.08 0.93
CA GLY A 202 -5.31 -21.25 1.90
C GLY A 202 -5.75 -19.98 2.64
N GLU A 203 -4.97 -18.91 2.56
CA GLU A 203 -5.29 -17.62 3.18
C GLU A 203 -6.10 -16.74 2.22
N GLU A 204 -6.99 -15.91 2.77
CA GLU A 204 -7.76 -14.94 1.98
C GLU A 204 -6.89 -13.78 1.48
N VAL A 205 -7.14 -13.35 0.23
CA VAL A 205 -6.42 -12.26 -0.44
C VAL A 205 -7.39 -11.14 -0.76
N GLY A 206 -6.97 -9.89 -0.58
CA GLY A 206 -7.79 -8.70 -0.77
C GLY A 206 -8.55 -8.28 0.49
N HIS A 207 -9.52 -7.38 0.33
CA HIS A 207 -10.28 -6.82 1.45
C HIS A 207 -11.63 -7.52 1.63
N ASP A 208 -11.88 -8.08 2.81
CA ASP A 208 -13.13 -8.80 3.12
C ASP A 208 -14.39 -8.00 2.82
N TYR A 209 -14.36 -6.68 3.05
CA TYR A 209 -15.54 -5.83 2.81
C TYR A 209 -15.88 -5.67 1.32
N LEU A 210 -14.95 -5.90 0.40
CA LEU A 210 -15.17 -5.88 -1.06
C LEU A 210 -15.56 -7.23 -1.63
N ARG A 211 -15.39 -8.32 -0.89
CA ARG A 211 -15.59 -9.70 -1.35
C ARG A 211 -16.93 -9.91 -2.03
N SER A 212 -18.01 -9.39 -1.43
CA SER A 212 -19.36 -9.52 -2.01
C SER A 212 -19.49 -8.82 -3.37
N LEU A 213 -18.84 -7.68 -3.52
CA LEU A 213 -18.83 -6.91 -4.79
C LEU A 213 -17.96 -7.60 -5.84
N GLU A 214 -16.78 -8.07 -5.47
CA GLU A 214 -15.90 -8.82 -6.35
C GLU A 214 -16.59 -10.08 -6.91
N GLN A 215 -17.26 -10.85 -6.05
CA GLN A 215 -18.01 -12.04 -6.46
C GLN A 215 -19.14 -11.71 -7.44
N LYS A 216 -19.83 -10.59 -7.27
CA LYS A 216 -20.83 -10.11 -8.22
C LYS A 216 -20.22 -9.69 -9.56
N LEU A 217 -19.03 -9.11 -9.55
CA LEU A 217 -18.32 -8.69 -10.74
C LEU A 217 -17.63 -9.85 -11.48
N LEU A 218 -17.32 -10.93 -10.79
CA LEU A 218 -16.48 -12.01 -11.31
C LEU A 218 -16.98 -12.63 -12.64
N PRO A 219 -18.28 -12.88 -12.87
CA PRO A 219 -18.75 -13.40 -14.15
C PRO A 219 -18.48 -12.43 -15.31
N THR A 220 -18.74 -11.15 -15.10
CA THR A 220 -18.44 -10.09 -16.08
C THR A 220 -16.95 -9.92 -16.29
N TRP A 221 -16.17 -9.96 -15.22
CA TRP A 221 -14.71 -9.93 -15.24
C TRP A 221 -14.13 -11.08 -16.08
N LYS A 222 -14.56 -12.32 -15.83
CA LYS A 222 -14.12 -13.49 -16.61
C LYS A 222 -14.51 -13.40 -18.10
N THR A 223 -15.65 -12.81 -18.41
CA THR A 223 -16.08 -12.55 -19.79
C THR A 223 -15.16 -11.49 -20.43
N TYR A 224 -14.89 -10.39 -19.72
CA TYR A 224 -13.98 -9.34 -20.14
C TYR A 224 -12.57 -9.88 -20.45
N LEU A 225 -12.00 -10.70 -19.59
CA LEU A 225 -10.67 -11.28 -19.83
C LEU A 225 -10.57 -12.11 -21.10
N LYS A 226 -11.65 -12.79 -21.50
CA LYS A 226 -11.73 -13.59 -22.73
C LYS A 226 -11.94 -12.77 -24.02
N GLN A 227 -12.34 -11.51 -23.90
CA GLN A 227 -12.55 -10.65 -25.07
C GLN A 227 -11.21 -10.30 -25.74
N GLU A 228 -11.25 -10.03 -27.04
CA GLU A 228 -10.13 -9.44 -27.76
C GLU A 228 -9.93 -7.98 -27.35
N THR A 229 -8.71 -7.47 -27.49
CA THR A 229 -8.34 -6.11 -27.02
C THR A 229 -9.07 -4.99 -27.73
N ASP A 230 -9.54 -5.21 -28.97
CA ASP A 230 -10.32 -4.26 -29.77
C ASP A 230 -11.78 -4.11 -29.31
N LYS A 231 -12.28 -5.01 -28.45
CA LYS A 231 -13.66 -4.99 -27.94
C LYS A 231 -13.87 -4.16 -26.67
N GLY A 232 -12.82 -3.49 -26.21
CA GLY A 232 -12.86 -2.61 -25.05
C GLY A 232 -11.80 -2.93 -24.01
N ASN A 233 -11.49 -1.94 -23.19
CA ASN A 233 -10.48 -2.00 -22.14
C ASN A 233 -11.10 -1.80 -20.76
N ILE A 234 -10.26 -1.75 -19.73
CA ILE A 234 -10.71 -1.61 -18.33
C ILE A 234 -11.55 -0.34 -18.09
N PHE A 235 -11.22 0.77 -18.74
CA PHE A 235 -11.99 2.02 -18.61
C PHE A 235 -13.38 1.92 -19.23
N ASP A 236 -13.53 1.14 -20.29
CA ASP A 236 -14.83 0.86 -20.88
C ASP A 236 -15.67 -0.06 -19.99
N LEU A 237 -15.03 -1.02 -19.32
CA LEU A 237 -15.69 -1.87 -18.33
C LEU A 237 -16.23 -1.03 -17.17
N ILE A 238 -15.42 -0.12 -16.61
CA ILE A 238 -15.82 0.79 -15.54
C ILE A 238 -17.01 1.67 -15.96
N LYS A 239 -16.98 2.24 -17.18
CA LYS A 239 -18.07 3.10 -17.70
C LYS A 239 -19.39 2.35 -17.88
N LYS A 240 -19.35 1.08 -18.30
CA LYS A 240 -20.54 0.24 -18.52
C LYS A 240 -21.23 -0.18 -17.23
N HIS A 241 -20.56 -0.09 -16.12
CA HIS A 241 -21.09 -0.45 -14.80
C HIS A 241 -21.10 0.76 -13.86
N PRO A 242 -21.92 1.81 -14.13
CA PRO A 242 -22.07 2.92 -13.21
C PRO A 242 -22.83 2.43 -11.96
N PHE A 243 -22.12 1.91 -10.98
CA PHE A 243 -22.70 1.68 -9.67
C PHE A 243 -23.08 3.03 -9.08
N LYS A 244 -24.38 3.26 -8.91
CA LYS A 244 -24.87 4.38 -8.09
C LYS A 244 -24.26 4.14 -6.70
N ALA A 245 -23.43 5.08 -6.25
CA ALA A 245 -22.96 5.10 -4.87
C ALA A 245 -24.18 4.96 -3.96
N VAL A 246 -24.26 3.86 -3.23
CA VAL A 246 -25.24 3.71 -2.17
C VAL A 246 -24.85 4.77 -1.15
N LYS A 247 -25.65 5.84 -1.05
CA LYS A 247 -25.51 6.81 0.03
C LYS A 247 -25.62 6.03 1.32
N GLN A 248 -24.50 5.91 2.02
CA GLN A 248 -24.52 5.46 3.41
C GLN A 248 -25.32 6.50 4.19
N GLY A 249 -26.52 6.10 4.65
CA GLY A 249 -27.37 6.87 5.54
C GLY A 249 -26.82 6.85 6.97
#